data_a994a5f7184d99a8eacdc8148fdeb56b
#
_entry.id   a994a5f7184d99a8eacdc8148fdeb56b
#
_cell.length_a   1.000
_cell.length_b   1.000
_cell.length_c   1.000
_cell.angle_alpha   90.00
_cell.angle_beta   90.00
_cell.angle_gamma   90.00
#
_symmetry.space_group_name_H-M   'P 1'
#
loop_
_entity.id
_entity.type
_entity.pdbx_description
1 polymer ?
#
loop_
_entity_poly.entity_id
_entity_poly.type
_entity_poly.pdbx_seq_one_letter_code
_entity_poly.pdbx_strand_id
1 'polypeptide(L)'
;MTSKRFPRRAVLGALAAAPALAALGPTTAVAHARGPRHRRLIARDDFCHGLGQWAVELERGGTVTASHGVLEADVPAGATLWFRRPFEGPYVLEYVATPVSAGGVNDRVSDLNNFWNAVDVRSPDDLFATPRGGALAEYDHLRTYYVGYGANTNTTTRLRRYVGEAGVRPLVYDYTEPLLVANESNRVRIVSDGSTQRWWNNGRLVFDCTDPQPYTGGHFGFRTTWSHFRIGNFRAWSLIP
;
A
#
# COMPACT_ATOMS: atom_id res chain seq x y z
N MET A 1 64.51 41.31 -37.29
CA MET A 1 65.13 42.47 -36.63
C MET A 1 64.21 42.84 -35.47
N THR A 2 64.49 42.81 -34.26
CA THR A 2 65.63 42.89 -33.41
C THR A 2 65.30 42.20 -32.05
N SER A 3 66.28 41.41 -31.61
CA SER A 3 66.40 40.83 -30.28
C SER A 3 66.46 41.90 -29.19
N LYS A 4 65.86 41.67 -28.02
CA LYS A 4 66.44 42.14 -26.75
C LYS A 4 66.17 41.21 -25.59
N ARG A 5 67.25 40.99 -24.87
CA ARG A 5 67.56 40.05 -23.81
C ARG A 5 66.95 40.43 -22.44
N PHE A 6 66.91 39.38 -21.59
CA PHE A 6 66.66 39.32 -20.15
C PHE A 6 67.42 40.34 -19.27
N PRO A 7 66.97 40.49 -17.99
CA PRO A 7 67.76 39.86 -16.94
C PRO A 7 66.97 39.06 -15.88
N ARG A 8 67.68 38.08 -15.35
CA ARG A 8 67.32 37.25 -14.15
C ARG A 8 67.38 38.11 -12.88
N ARG A 9 66.51 37.92 -11.96
CA ARG A 9 66.75 38.15 -10.51
C ARG A 9 66.08 37.10 -9.64
N ALA A 10 66.84 36.76 -8.63
CA ALA A 10 66.83 35.66 -7.73
C ALA A 10 65.68 35.57 -6.76
N VAL A 11 65.26 34.37 -6.50
CA VAL A 11 64.97 33.57 -5.28
C VAL A 11 64.86 34.36 -3.97
N LEU A 12 63.70 34.19 -3.36
CA LEU A 12 63.55 34.07 -1.89
C LEU A 12 62.38 33.13 -1.60
N GLY A 13 62.66 32.03 -0.93
CA GLY A 13 61.70 31.02 -0.51
C GLY A 13 60.83 31.48 0.64
N ALA A 14 59.58 31.16 0.58
CA ALA A 14 58.66 31.16 1.73
C ALA A 14 58.06 29.78 1.87
N LEU A 15 58.38 29.08 2.93
CA LEU A 15 57.70 27.86 3.36
C LEU A 15 56.28 28.25 3.75
N ALA A 16 55.28 27.81 2.98
CA ALA A 16 53.90 27.84 3.39
C ALA A 16 53.52 26.45 3.90
N ALA A 17 53.16 26.36 5.19
CA ALA A 17 52.62 25.19 5.79
C ALA A 17 51.24 24.92 5.22
N ALA A 18 51.00 23.74 4.63
CA ALA A 18 49.72 23.27 4.17
C ALA A 18 48.88 22.78 5.39
N PRO A 19 47.59 23.20 5.52
CA PRO A 19 46.72 22.58 6.50
C PRO A 19 46.32 21.20 5.97
N ALA A 20 46.51 20.18 6.81
CA ALA A 20 45.99 18.83 6.56
C ALA A 20 44.43 18.87 6.60
N LEU A 21 43.80 18.77 5.43
CA LEU A 21 42.37 18.44 5.38
C LEU A 21 42.22 17.00 5.82
N ALA A 22 41.64 16.81 7.01
CA ALA A 22 41.12 15.51 7.44
C ALA A 22 39.93 15.14 6.53
N ALA A 23 40.14 14.17 5.65
CA ALA A 23 39.06 13.57 4.87
C ALA A 23 38.12 12.84 5.81
N LEU A 24 36.96 13.43 6.08
CA LEU A 24 35.81 12.72 6.67
C LEU A 24 35.34 11.71 5.61
N GLY A 25 35.72 10.47 5.77
CA GLY A 25 35.21 9.35 4.96
C GLY A 25 33.68 9.25 5.12
N PRO A 26 32.96 8.78 4.09
CA PRO A 26 31.53 8.57 4.21
C PRO A 26 31.26 7.56 5.31
N THR A 27 30.60 8.01 6.39
CA THR A 27 30.00 7.10 7.37
C THR A 27 28.91 6.31 6.65
N THR A 28 29.25 5.11 6.21
CA THR A 28 28.25 4.13 5.79
C THR A 28 27.37 3.84 7.01
N ALA A 29 26.16 4.39 7.00
CA ALA A 29 25.12 4.00 7.94
C ALA A 29 24.89 2.50 7.74
N VAL A 30 25.40 1.69 8.67
CA VAL A 30 25.11 0.26 8.72
C VAL A 30 23.62 0.16 9.03
N ALA A 31 22.83 -0.16 8.00
CA ALA A 31 21.44 -0.54 8.17
C ALA A 31 21.44 -1.78 9.07
N HIS A 32 21.11 -1.59 10.34
CA HIS A 32 20.95 -2.70 11.27
C HIS A 32 19.85 -3.60 10.68
N ALA A 33 20.23 -4.77 10.21
CA ALA A 33 19.30 -5.82 9.84
C ALA A 33 18.46 -6.10 11.09
N ARG A 34 17.21 -5.66 11.12
CA ARG A 34 16.28 -5.95 12.19
C ARG A 34 16.14 -7.47 12.23
N GLY A 35 16.43 -8.06 13.38
CA GLY A 35 16.28 -9.49 13.62
C GLY A 35 14.86 -10.01 13.28
N PRO A 36 14.64 -11.32 13.22
CA PRO A 36 13.35 -11.90 12.92
C PRO A 36 12.32 -11.39 13.93
N ARG A 37 11.32 -10.63 13.47
CA ARG A 37 10.25 -10.14 14.33
C ARG A 37 9.27 -11.26 14.63
N HIS A 38 8.90 -11.39 15.89
CA HIS A 38 7.84 -12.29 16.29
C HIS A 38 6.49 -11.76 15.82
N ARG A 39 5.59 -12.66 15.42
CA ARG A 39 4.24 -12.33 14.99
C ARG A 39 3.24 -12.75 16.05
N ARG A 40 2.39 -11.83 16.48
CA ARG A 40 1.26 -12.13 17.36
C ARG A 40 -0.04 -11.91 16.56
N LEU A 41 -0.90 -12.92 16.48
CA LEU A 41 -2.20 -12.80 15.83
C LEU A 41 -3.04 -11.77 16.61
N ILE A 42 -3.56 -10.75 15.89
CA ILE A 42 -4.38 -9.66 16.47
C ILE A 42 -5.79 -9.62 15.92
N ALA A 43 -6.02 -10.20 14.73
CA ALA A 43 -7.35 -10.36 14.16
C ALA A 43 -7.37 -11.54 13.17
N ARG A 44 -8.56 -12.15 13.04
CA ARG A 44 -8.84 -13.14 12.00
C ARG A 44 -10.32 -13.10 11.65
N ASP A 45 -10.66 -13.49 10.45
CA ASP A 45 -12.01 -13.83 10.05
C ASP A 45 -11.94 -15.03 9.11
N ASP A 46 -12.69 -16.06 9.45
CA ASP A 46 -12.87 -17.25 8.63
C ASP A 46 -14.13 -17.16 7.78
N PHE A 47 -14.91 -16.07 7.93
CA PHE A 47 -16.16 -15.81 7.21
C PHE A 47 -17.26 -16.87 7.41
N CYS A 48 -17.21 -17.61 8.52
CA CYS A 48 -18.25 -18.58 8.88
C CYS A 48 -19.44 -17.94 9.61
N HIS A 49 -19.27 -16.73 10.18
CA HIS A 49 -20.21 -16.11 11.11
C HIS A 49 -20.78 -14.77 10.61
N GLY A 50 -20.85 -14.59 9.29
CA GLY A 50 -21.39 -13.38 8.67
C GLY A 50 -20.42 -12.19 8.68
N LEU A 51 -20.95 -10.99 8.47
CA LEU A 51 -20.20 -9.75 8.24
C LEU A 51 -20.00 -8.89 9.51
N GLY A 52 -20.19 -9.44 10.71
CA GLY A 52 -20.15 -8.65 11.96
C GLY A 52 -18.88 -7.84 12.19
N GLN A 53 -17.74 -8.30 11.66
CA GLN A 53 -16.46 -7.59 11.75
C GLN A 53 -16.25 -6.54 10.63
N TRP A 54 -17.20 -6.43 9.67
CA TRP A 54 -17.05 -5.62 8.47
C TRP A 54 -18.18 -4.58 8.36
N ALA A 55 -17.84 -3.40 7.89
CA ALA A 55 -18.78 -2.40 7.41
C ALA A 55 -18.76 -2.41 5.88
N VAL A 56 -19.94 -2.52 5.28
CA VAL A 56 -20.10 -2.64 3.83
C VAL A 56 -20.64 -1.33 3.27
N GLU A 57 -19.95 -0.79 2.27
CA GLU A 57 -20.35 0.40 1.51
C GLU A 57 -20.54 -0.01 0.05
N LEU A 58 -21.75 0.18 -0.50
CA LEU A 58 -22.13 -0.23 -1.86
C LEU A 58 -22.62 0.96 -2.67
N GLU A 59 -22.05 1.16 -3.87
CA GLU A 59 -22.41 2.28 -4.75
C GLU A 59 -23.76 2.07 -5.44
N ARG A 60 -24.06 0.86 -5.88
CA ARG A 60 -25.28 0.55 -6.65
C ARG A 60 -25.90 -0.80 -6.31
N GLY A 61 -25.93 -1.16 -5.05
CA GLY A 61 -26.44 -2.47 -4.66
C GLY A 61 -25.47 -3.60 -5.03
N GLY A 62 -25.97 -4.77 -5.34
CA GLY A 62 -25.24 -6.03 -5.41
C GLY A 62 -25.39 -6.82 -4.14
N THR A 63 -24.66 -7.92 -4.01
CA THR A 63 -24.69 -8.79 -2.84
C THR A 63 -23.31 -8.90 -2.21
N VAL A 64 -23.28 -8.81 -0.87
CA VAL A 64 -22.11 -9.13 -0.07
C VAL A 64 -22.56 -10.06 1.04
N THR A 65 -22.05 -11.28 1.05
CA THR A 65 -22.37 -12.30 2.05
C THR A 65 -21.11 -12.90 2.65
N ALA A 66 -21.21 -13.44 3.86
CA ALA A 66 -20.13 -14.21 4.46
C ALA A 66 -20.71 -15.45 5.14
N SER A 67 -20.38 -16.61 4.62
CA SER A 67 -20.81 -17.91 5.12
C SER A 67 -19.89 -19.02 4.64
N HIS A 68 -19.86 -20.13 5.36
CA HIS A 68 -19.14 -21.37 4.97
C HIS A 68 -17.65 -21.12 4.61
N GLY A 69 -17.01 -20.19 5.26
CA GLY A 69 -15.60 -19.91 5.06
C GLY A 69 -15.27 -18.92 3.93
N VAL A 70 -16.28 -18.30 3.32
CA VAL A 70 -16.13 -17.39 2.19
C VAL A 70 -16.91 -16.11 2.43
N LEU A 71 -16.25 -14.98 2.22
CA LEU A 71 -16.89 -13.71 1.93
C LEU A 71 -17.04 -13.61 0.42
N GLU A 72 -18.25 -13.47 -0.07
CA GLU A 72 -18.55 -13.32 -1.50
C GLU A 72 -19.13 -11.93 -1.76
N ALA A 73 -18.52 -11.20 -2.70
CA ALA A 73 -18.95 -9.88 -3.15
C ALA A 73 -19.25 -9.96 -4.64
N ASP A 74 -20.52 -9.84 -5.02
CA ASP A 74 -21.00 -9.82 -6.40
C ASP A 74 -21.70 -8.48 -6.62
N VAL A 75 -21.00 -7.53 -7.25
CA VAL A 75 -21.39 -6.13 -7.25
C VAL A 75 -21.29 -5.48 -8.63
N PRO A 76 -22.34 -4.71 -9.05
CA PRO A 76 -22.38 -4.05 -10.35
C PRO A 76 -21.60 -2.72 -10.39
N ALA A 77 -21.11 -2.23 -9.24
CA ALA A 77 -20.40 -0.95 -9.13
C ALA A 77 -19.40 -0.98 -7.96
N GLY A 78 -18.98 0.17 -7.47
CA GLY A 78 -18.04 0.27 -6.36
C GLY A 78 -18.56 -0.39 -5.07
N ALA A 79 -17.70 -1.17 -4.43
CA ALA A 79 -17.94 -1.77 -3.12
C ALA A 79 -16.68 -1.70 -2.27
N THR A 80 -16.82 -1.27 -1.02
CA THR A 80 -15.73 -1.30 -0.03
C THR A 80 -16.20 -1.97 1.24
N LEU A 81 -15.40 -2.90 1.74
CA LEU A 81 -15.67 -3.66 2.95
C LEU A 81 -14.56 -3.34 3.94
N TRP A 82 -14.88 -2.54 4.94
CA TRP A 82 -13.96 -2.08 5.96
C TRP A 82 -13.93 -3.03 7.15
N PHE A 83 -12.75 -3.47 7.55
CA PHE A 83 -12.59 -4.11 8.85
C PHE A 83 -12.85 -3.07 9.95
N ARG A 84 -13.80 -3.36 10.86
CA ARG A 84 -14.31 -2.34 11.81
C ARG A 84 -13.30 -1.85 12.81
N ARG A 85 -12.28 -2.65 13.15
CA ARG A 85 -11.21 -2.25 14.07
C ARG A 85 -10.01 -1.72 13.30
N PRO A 86 -9.43 -0.58 13.69
CA PRO A 86 -8.19 -0.11 13.09
C PRO A 86 -7.02 -1.02 13.50
N PHE A 87 -5.96 -0.96 12.71
CA PHE A 87 -4.65 -1.56 13.02
C PHE A 87 -3.66 -0.46 13.32
N GLU A 88 -2.78 -0.68 14.29
CA GLU A 88 -1.76 0.26 14.70
C GLU A 88 -0.39 -0.40 14.79
N GLY A 89 0.65 0.44 14.61
CA GLY A 89 2.03 0.02 14.66
C GLY A 89 2.42 -0.90 13.50
N PRO A 90 3.54 -1.60 13.60
CA PRO A 90 3.94 -2.55 12.58
C PRO A 90 3.05 -3.79 12.57
N TYR A 91 2.49 -4.11 11.38
CA TYR A 91 1.61 -5.26 11.21
C TYR A 91 1.74 -5.93 9.84
N VAL A 92 1.19 -7.13 9.75
CA VAL A 92 1.02 -7.91 8.52
C VAL A 92 -0.45 -8.26 8.37
N LEU A 93 -1.00 -8.09 7.16
CA LEU A 93 -2.31 -8.61 6.77
C LEU A 93 -2.11 -9.68 5.72
N GLU A 94 -2.89 -10.75 5.80
CA GLU A 94 -2.92 -11.82 4.80
C GLU A 94 -4.36 -12.27 4.53
N TYR A 95 -4.67 -12.56 3.28
CA TYR A 95 -5.95 -13.13 2.85
C TYR A 95 -5.81 -13.79 1.47
N VAL A 96 -6.84 -14.53 1.07
CA VAL A 96 -6.94 -15.10 -0.27
C VAL A 96 -8.14 -14.49 -0.96
N ALA A 97 -7.98 -14.05 -2.21
CA ALA A 97 -9.05 -13.55 -3.04
C ALA A 97 -9.05 -14.21 -4.43
N THR A 98 -10.22 -14.58 -4.91
CA THR A 98 -10.39 -15.21 -6.22
C THR A 98 -11.41 -14.42 -7.02
N PRO A 99 -11.02 -13.81 -8.17
CA PRO A 99 -11.98 -13.22 -9.09
C PRO A 99 -12.79 -14.33 -9.75
N VAL A 100 -14.10 -14.26 -9.64
CA VAL A 100 -15.00 -15.25 -10.24
C VAL A 100 -15.28 -14.88 -11.69
N SER A 101 -15.21 -15.87 -12.56
CA SER A 101 -15.63 -15.77 -13.97
C SER A 101 -16.34 -17.07 -14.34
N ALA A 102 -17.67 -17.05 -14.22
CA ALA A 102 -18.55 -18.19 -14.44
C ALA A 102 -19.77 -17.83 -15.31
N GLY A 103 -19.74 -16.67 -15.95
CA GLY A 103 -20.81 -16.17 -16.82
C GLY A 103 -21.86 -15.33 -16.11
N GLY A 104 -21.63 -14.92 -14.86
CA GLY A 104 -22.47 -13.97 -14.15
C GLY A 104 -22.32 -12.54 -14.71
N VAL A 105 -23.34 -11.71 -14.48
CA VAL A 105 -23.42 -10.33 -15.01
C VAL A 105 -22.29 -9.44 -14.48
N ASN A 106 -21.77 -9.72 -13.30
CA ASN A 106 -20.67 -8.98 -12.67
C ASN A 106 -19.34 -9.75 -12.69
N ASP A 107 -19.25 -10.87 -13.37
CA ASP A 107 -18.06 -11.72 -13.44
C ASP A 107 -16.93 -11.10 -14.28
N ARG A 108 -16.67 -9.82 -14.04
CA ARG A 108 -15.54 -9.11 -14.63
C ARG A 108 -14.29 -9.35 -13.81
N VAL A 109 -13.26 -9.91 -14.41
CA VAL A 109 -11.95 -10.17 -13.80
C VAL A 109 -11.19 -8.85 -13.67
N SER A 110 -11.43 -8.09 -12.60
CA SER A 110 -10.81 -6.77 -12.40
C SER A 110 -10.93 -6.33 -10.93
N ASP A 111 -10.04 -5.43 -10.53
CA ASP A 111 -10.17 -4.61 -9.32
C ASP A 111 -10.08 -5.37 -7.98
N LEU A 112 -9.02 -6.17 -7.80
CA LEU A 112 -8.60 -6.65 -6.49
C LEU A 112 -7.88 -5.51 -5.76
N ASN A 113 -8.65 -4.64 -5.11
CA ASN A 113 -8.15 -3.41 -4.54
C ASN A 113 -8.13 -3.46 -3.01
N ASN A 114 -7.23 -2.69 -2.40
CA ASN A 114 -7.10 -2.58 -0.95
C ASN A 114 -6.81 -1.15 -0.51
N PHE A 115 -7.41 -0.77 0.62
CA PHE A 115 -6.96 0.32 1.45
C PHE A 115 -6.28 -0.23 2.70
N TRP A 116 -5.24 0.44 3.20
CA TRP A 116 -4.68 0.20 4.56
C TRP A 116 -4.11 1.47 5.15
N ASN A 117 -4.02 1.51 6.47
CA ASN A 117 -3.75 2.72 7.25
C ASN A 117 -4.74 3.86 6.92
N ALA A 118 -6.00 3.52 6.69
CA ALA A 118 -7.00 4.50 6.26
C ALA A 118 -7.55 5.29 7.46
N VAL A 119 -7.45 6.62 7.35
CA VAL A 119 -8.01 7.60 8.30
C VAL A 119 -8.71 8.68 7.50
N ASP A 120 -9.96 8.99 7.84
CA ASP A 120 -10.70 10.12 7.23
C ASP A 120 -10.24 11.43 7.88
N VAL A 121 -9.73 12.37 7.09
CA VAL A 121 -9.22 13.66 7.63
C VAL A 121 -10.32 14.53 8.22
N ARG A 122 -11.58 14.26 7.89
CA ARG A 122 -12.76 14.98 8.41
C ARG A 122 -13.18 14.47 9.80
N SER A 123 -12.84 13.23 10.11
CA SER A 123 -13.13 12.55 11.39
C SER A 123 -12.02 11.56 11.73
N PRO A 124 -10.84 12.06 12.18
CA PRO A 124 -9.64 11.23 12.33
C PRO A 124 -9.78 10.09 13.35
N ASP A 125 -10.66 10.25 14.33
CA ASP A 125 -10.86 9.27 15.41
C ASP A 125 -11.91 8.20 15.07
N ASP A 126 -12.74 8.45 14.03
CA ASP A 126 -13.78 7.51 13.62
C ASP A 126 -13.98 7.52 12.10
N LEU A 127 -13.47 6.49 11.43
CA LEU A 127 -13.64 6.31 9.99
C LEU A 127 -15.11 6.29 9.56
N PHE A 128 -16.01 5.84 10.43
CA PHE A 128 -17.43 5.62 10.13
C PHE A 128 -18.33 6.82 10.47
N ALA A 129 -17.79 7.87 11.10
CA ALA A 129 -18.56 9.08 11.41
C ALA A 129 -19.04 9.82 10.15
N THR A 130 -18.33 9.69 9.03
CA THR A 130 -18.77 10.22 7.73
C THR A 130 -19.26 9.05 6.87
N PRO A 131 -20.58 8.94 6.60
CA PRO A 131 -21.12 7.90 5.72
C PRO A 131 -20.56 8.01 4.29
N ARG A 132 -20.32 6.86 3.66
CA ARG A 132 -19.89 6.74 2.27
C ARG A 132 -20.74 5.69 1.56
N GLY A 133 -21.08 5.99 0.31
CA GLY A 133 -21.92 5.11 -0.52
C GLY A 133 -21.14 4.14 -1.40
N GLY A 134 -19.81 4.06 -1.29
CA GLY A 134 -19.01 3.11 -2.07
C GLY A 134 -18.44 3.65 -3.37
N ALA A 135 -18.79 4.85 -3.82
CA ALA A 135 -18.18 5.48 -4.98
C ALA A 135 -16.71 5.88 -4.70
N LEU A 136 -15.79 5.66 -5.66
CA LEU A 136 -14.36 5.84 -5.42
C LEU A 136 -14.01 7.28 -5.00
N ALA A 137 -14.72 8.29 -5.49
CA ALA A 137 -14.47 9.69 -5.14
C ALA A 137 -14.75 10.02 -3.67
N GLU A 138 -15.61 9.27 -3.00
CA GLU A 138 -15.94 9.49 -1.59
C GLU A 138 -14.78 9.13 -0.64
N TYR A 139 -13.79 8.40 -1.14
CA TYR A 139 -12.57 8.03 -0.41
C TYR A 139 -11.44 9.04 -0.57
N ASP A 140 -11.62 10.12 -1.30
CA ASP A 140 -10.58 11.15 -1.52
C ASP A 140 -10.15 11.85 -0.23
N HIS A 141 -11.05 11.94 0.75
CA HIS A 141 -10.74 12.51 2.06
C HIS A 141 -10.01 11.54 3.01
N LEU A 142 -9.60 10.38 2.52
CA LEU A 142 -8.77 9.46 3.29
C LEU A 142 -7.29 9.77 3.13
N ARG A 143 -6.55 9.75 4.23
CA ARG A 143 -5.11 9.46 4.22
C ARG A 143 -4.95 7.96 4.28
N THR A 144 -4.41 7.36 3.23
CA THR A 144 -4.34 5.89 3.11
C THR A 144 -3.36 5.49 2.00
N TYR A 145 -2.84 4.29 2.08
CA TYR A 145 -2.28 3.61 0.92
C TYR A 145 -3.39 2.84 0.22
N TYR A 146 -3.32 2.82 -1.09
CA TYR A 146 -4.30 2.16 -1.94
C TYR A 146 -3.61 1.38 -3.06
N VAL A 147 -3.88 0.09 -3.12
CA VAL A 147 -3.51 -0.75 -4.26
C VAL A 147 -4.73 -1.00 -5.13
N GLY A 148 -4.56 -0.79 -6.43
CA GLY A 148 -5.46 -1.30 -7.46
C GLY A 148 -4.72 -2.38 -8.26
N TYR A 149 -4.94 -3.65 -7.93
CA TYR A 149 -4.35 -4.79 -8.63
C TYR A 149 -5.30 -5.32 -9.70
N GLY A 150 -4.82 -5.36 -10.96
CA GLY A 150 -5.70 -5.65 -12.09
C GLY A 150 -6.85 -4.65 -12.23
N ALA A 151 -6.61 -3.38 -11.91
CA ALA A 151 -7.60 -2.31 -11.99
C ALA A 151 -7.83 -1.84 -13.43
N ASN A 152 -8.80 -0.92 -13.63
CA ASN A 152 -9.15 -0.36 -14.93
C ASN A 152 -9.46 -1.44 -15.98
N THR A 153 -10.36 -2.34 -15.67
CA THR A 153 -10.71 -3.48 -16.54
C THR A 153 -9.51 -4.40 -16.77
N ASN A 154 -8.81 -4.72 -15.68
CA ASN A 154 -7.65 -5.60 -15.64
C ASN A 154 -6.50 -5.18 -16.59
N THR A 155 -6.19 -3.88 -16.61
CA THR A 155 -5.14 -3.32 -17.47
C THR A 155 -3.99 -2.69 -16.71
N THR A 156 -4.16 -2.44 -15.40
CA THR A 156 -3.15 -1.75 -14.58
C THR A 156 -3.03 -2.34 -13.20
N THR A 157 -1.83 -2.23 -12.62
CA THR A 157 -1.55 -2.55 -11.23
C THR A 157 -0.79 -1.39 -10.60
N ARG A 158 -1.43 -0.70 -9.62
CA ARG A 158 -0.99 0.61 -9.12
C ARG A 158 -0.94 0.65 -7.62
N LEU A 159 0.07 1.36 -7.09
CA LEU A 159 0.07 1.82 -5.71
C LEU A 159 -0.12 3.33 -5.69
N ARG A 160 -1.03 3.81 -4.86
CA ARG A 160 -1.29 5.22 -4.59
C ARG A 160 -1.15 5.53 -3.11
N ARG A 161 -0.77 6.78 -2.81
CA ARG A 161 -0.79 7.36 -1.48
C ARG A 161 -1.80 8.51 -1.47
N TYR A 162 -2.99 8.26 -0.96
CA TYR A 162 -4.02 9.28 -0.81
C TYR A 162 -3.64 10.24 0.32
N VAL A 163 -3.87 11.52 0.14
CA VAL A 163 -3.43 12.59 1.05
C VAL A 163 -4.58 13.29 1.78
N GLY A 164 -5.82 12.85 1.56
CA GLY A 164 -7.02 13.42 2.21
C GLY A 164 -7.59 14.64 1.49
N GLU A 165 -7.21 14.87 0.23
CA GLU A 165 -7.70 15.97 -0.61
C GLU A 165 -8.54 15.46 -1.76
N ALA A 166 -9.69 16.10 -2.03
CA ALA A 166 -10.58 15.73 -3.11
C ALA A 166 -9.89 15.77 -4.47
N GLY A 167 -9.96 14.66 -5.21
CA GLY A 167 -9.34 14.49 -6.53
C GLY A 167 -7.83 14.25 -6.51
N VAL A 168 -7.17 14.33 -5.35
CA VAL A 168 -5.71 14.18 -5.22
C VAL A 168 -5.34 12.78 -4.79
N ARG A 169 -4.89 11.95 -5.73
CA ARG A 169 -4.55 10.53 -5.54
C ARG A 169 -3.16 10.22 -6.11
N PRO A 170 -2.07 10.70 -5.49
CA PRO A 170 -0.71 10.55 -6.01
C PRO A 170 -0.37 9.09 -6.33
N LEU A 171 0.23 8.89 -7.50
CA LEU A 171 0.80 7.60 -7.90
C LEU A 171 2.17 7.43 -7.27
N VAL A 172 2.39 6.26 -6.66
CA VAL A 172 3.70 5.80 -6.18
C VAL A 172 4.31 4.84 -7.20
N TYR A 173 3.49 3.89 -7.70
CA TYR A 173 3.85 2.96 -8.77
C TYR A 173 2.70 2.84 -9.76
N ASP A 174 3.05 2.70 -11.03
CA ASP A 174 2.12 2.49 -12.15
C ASP A 174 2.65 1.41 -13.08
N TYR A 175 2.03 0.23 -12.99
CA TYR A 175 2.43 -0.93 -13.77
C TYR A 175 1.27 -1.40 -14.67
N THR A 176 1.60 -1.97 -15.81
CA THR A 176 0.67 -2.68 -16.69
C THR A 176 0.61 -4.17 -16.41
N GLU A 177 1.51 -4.66 -15.55
CA GLU A 177 1.60 -6.05 -15.08
C GLU A 177 2.11 -6.06 -13.62
N PRO A 178 1.87 -7.12 -12.82
CA PRO A 178 1.02 -8.27 -13.13
C PRO A 178 -0.47 -7.94 -13.12
N LEU A 179 -1.30 -8.81 -13.72
CA LEU A 179 -2.75 -8.70 -13.81
C LEU A 179 -3.44 -9.91 -13.16
N LEU A 180 -4.76 -9.82 -13.00
CA LEU A 180 -5.59 -10.92 -12.51
C LEU A 180 -5.81 -11.99 -13.59
N VAL A 181 -5.94 -13.23 -13.16
CA VAL A 181 -6.37 -14.35 -13.99
C VAL A 181 -7.70 -14.87 -13.47
N ALA A 182 -8.62 -15.14 -14.37
CA ALA A 182 -9.97 -15.62 -14.06
C ALA A 182 -9.92 -16.90 -13.20
N ASN A 183 -10.68 -16.94 -12.14
CA ASN A 183 -10.82 -18.08 -11.22
C ASN A 183 -9.51 -18.52 -10.52
N GLU A 184 -8.43 -17.76 -10.65
CA GLU A 184 -7.18 -18.05 -9.94
C GLU A 184 -7.14 -17.35 -8.58
N SER A 185 -6.64 -18.10 -7.58
CA SER A 185 -6.48 -17.58 -6.23
C SER A 185 -5.29 -16.64 -6.13
N ASN A 186 -5.51 -15.48 -5.55
CA ASN A 186 -4.52 -14.47 -5.22
C ASN A 186 -4.28 -14.46 -3.71
N ARG A 187 -3.10 -14.91 -3.27
CA ARG A 187 -2.67 -14.85 -1.86
C ARG A 187 -2.00 -13.51 -1.62
N VAL A 188 -2.78 -12.58 -1.09
CA VAL A 188 -2.29 -11.23 -0.80
C VAL A 188 -1.66 -11.19 0.58
N ARG A 189 -0.53 -10.49 0.66
CA ARG A 189 0.14 -10.13 1.91
C ARG A 189 0.51 -8.66 1.87
N ILE A 190 0.13 -7.92 2.90
CA ILE A 190 0.46 -6.51 3.11
C ILE A 190 1.31 -6.42 4.36
N VAL A 191 2.42 -5.69 4.30
CA VAL A 191 3.24 -5.35 5.47
C VAL A 191 3.31 -3.85 5.59
N SER A 192 2.83 -3.33 6.72
CA SER A 192 3.03 -1.95 7.15
C SER A 192 4.05 -1.97 8.29
N ASP A 193 5.26 -1.48 8.03
CA ASP A 193 6.37 -1.53 8.98
C ASP A 193 7.04 -0.15 9.09
N GLY A 194 6.44 0.73 9.87
CA GLY A 194 6.89 2.11 9.97
C GLY A 194 6.90 2.79 8.60
N SER A 195 8.08 3.22 8.13
CA SER A 195 8.24 3.87 6.82
C SER A 195 8.08 2.92 5.63
N THR A 196 8.10 1.61 5.85
CA THR A 196 8.08 0.62 4.76
C THR A 196 6.69 0.05 4.58
N GLN A 197 6.18 0.15 3.34
CA GLN A 197 4.90 -0.39 2.91
C GLN A 197 5.13 -1.39 1.79
N ARG A 198 4.76 -2.64 2.00
CA ARG A 198 4.98 -3.71 1.02
C ARG A 198 3.71 -4.46 0.71
N TRP A 199 3.57 -4.85 -0.55
CA TRP A 199 2.44 -5.63 -1.03
C TRP A 199 2.90 -6.79 -1.91
N TRP A 200 2.43 -8.00 -1.59
CA TRP A 200 2.75 -9.23 -2.34
C TRP A 200 1.48 -9.87 -2.88
N ASN A 201 1.61 -10.55 -4.01
CA ASN A 201 0.63 -11.50 -4.50
C ASN A 201 1.33 -12.82 -4.85
N ASN A 202 0.78 -13.95 -4.37
CA ASN A 202 1.29 -15.30 -4.60
C ASN A 202 2.81 -15.43 -4.33
N GLY A 203 3.30 -14.79 -3.28
CA GLY A 203 4.72 -14.79 -2.90
C GLY A 203 5.61 -13.83 -3.70
N ARG A 204 5.14 -13.22 -4.77
CA ARG A 204 5.85 -12.18 -5.53
C ARG A 204 5.68 -10.83 -4.84
N LEU A 205 6.77 -10.14 -4.55
CA LEU A 205 6.75 -8.75 -4.14
C LEU A 205 6.37 -7.88 -5.34
N VAL A 206 5.24 -7.18 -5.24
CA VAL A 206 4.73 -6.29 -6.30
C VAL A 206 5.11 -4.85 -6.01
N PHE A 207 4.94 -4.42 -4.75
CA PHE A 207 5.30 -3.07 -4.32
C PHE A 207 6.19 -3.11 -3.09
N ASP A 208 7.26 -2.29 -3.10
CA ASP A 208 8.12 -1.98 -1.94
C ASP A 208 8.31 -0.46 -1.89
N CYS A 209 7.56 0.18 -1.01
CA CYS A 209 7.54 1.63 -0.88
C CYS A 209 8.14 2.05 0.45
N THR A 210 9.11 2.96 0.43
CA THR A 210 9.58 3.68 1.61
C THR A 210 8.99 5.08 1.59
N ASP A 211 8.16 5.40 2.57
CA ASP A 211 7.52 6.70 2.75
C ASP A 211 8.25 7.48 3.86
N PRO A 212 8.79 8.66 3.59
CA PRO A 212 9.44 9.49 4.61
C PRO A 212 8.45 10.09 5.62
N GLN A 213 7.15 10.12 5.29
CA GLN A 213 6.06 10.59 6.16
C GLN A 213 4.95 9.53 6.22
N PRO A 214 5.23 8.35 6.82
CA PRO A 214 4.37 7.20 6.70
C PRO A 214 3.04 7.37 7.47
N TYR A 215 2.00 6.76 6.92
CA TYR A 215 0.81 6.45 7.70
C TYR A 215 1.06 5.13 8.43
N THR A 216 0.96 5.13 9.77
CA THR A 216 1.39 4.00 10.60
C THR A 216 0.24 3.28 11.28
N GLY A 217 -0.99 3.70 11.05
CA GLY A 217 -2.20 3.12 11.60
C GLY A 217 -3.45 3.57 10.87
N GLY A 218 -4.55 2.87 11.11
CA GLY A 218 -5.86 3.11 10.53
C GLY A 218 -6.55 1.83 10.09
N HIS A 219 -7.63 1.99 9.35
CA HIS A 219 -8.46 0.87 8.92
C HIS A 219 -7.92 0.18 7.66
N PHE A 220 -8.26 -1.10 7.55
CA PHE A 220 -8.07 -1.90 6.34
C PHE A 220 -9.43 -2.08 5.64
N GLY A 221 -9.42 -2.00 4.29
CA GLY A 221 -10.60 -2.28 3.49
C GLY A 221 -10.28 -3.09 2.24
N PHE A 222 -11.09 -4.12 1.96
CA PHE A 222 -11.21 -4.67 0.61
C PHE A 222 -12.01 -3.70 -0.24
N ARG A 223 -11.62 -3.57 -1.51
CA ARG A 223 -12.41 -2.81 -2.47
C ARG A 223 -12.42 -3.47 -3.83
N THR A 224 -13.55 -3.36 -4.48
CA THR A 224 -13.71 -3.75 -5.88
C THR A 224 -14.69 -2.80 -6.59
N THR A 225 -14.85 -2.96 -7.89
CA THR A 225 -15.88 -2.27 -8.67
C THR A 225 -16.29 -3.11 -9.87
N TRP A 226 -17.61 -3.29 -10.03
CA TRP A 226 -18.19 -4.13 -11.08
C TRP A 226 -17.41 -5.42 -11.27
N SER A 227 -17.50 -6.29 -10.29
CA SER A 227 -16.80 -7.57 -10.28
C SER A 227 -17.40 -8.52 -9.25
N HIS A 228 -17.02 -9.77 -9.36
CA HIS A 228 -17.39 -10.84 -8.46
C HIS A 228 -16.13 -11.44 -7.85
N PHE A 229 -16.01 -11.38 -6.51
CA PHE A 229 -14.89 -11.93 -5.75
C PHE A 229 -15.32 -12.86 -4.64
N ARG A 230 -14.54 -13.92 -4.43
CA ARG A 230 -14.55 -14.73 -3.22
C ARG A 230 -13.30 -14.45 -2.42
N ILE A 231 -13.48 -14.12 -1.12
CA ILE A 231 -12.39 -13.78 -0.20
C ILE A 231 -12.45 -14.74 0.99
N GLY A 232 -11.30 -15.21 1.42
CA GLY A 232 -11.17 -16.14 2.54
C GLY A 232 -9.89 -15.95 3.33
N ASN A 233 -9.84 -16.58 4.51
CA ASN A 233 -8.62 -16.67 5.33
C ASN A 233 -8.02 -15.32 5.73
N PHE A 234 -8.84 -14.33 6.10
CA PHE A 234 -8.32 -13.06 6.58
C PHE A 234 -7.62 -13.21 7.92
N ARG A 235 -6.39 -12.71 8.02
CA ARG A 235 -5.57 -12.69 9.23
C ARG A 235 -4.76 -11.42 9.33
N ALA A 236 -4.60 -10.93 10.55
CA ALA A 236 -3.72 -9.81 10.88
C ALA A 236 -2.81 -10.18 12.04
N TRP A 237 -1.54 -9.82 11.94
CA TRP A 237 -0.55 -10.00 12.99
C TRP A 237 0.14 -8.69 13.31
N SER A 238 0.38 -8.39 14.59
CA SER A 238 1.36 -7.38 14.99
C SER A 238 2.77 -7.93 14.81
N LEU A 239 3.69 -7.08 14.38
CA LEU A 239 5.12 -7.35 14.33
C LEU A 239 5.76 -6.84 15.63
N ILE A 240 6.17 -7.74 16.51
CA ILE A 240 6.81 -7.43 17.80
C ILE A 240 8.34 -7.37 17.57
N PRO A 241 9.05 -6.39 18.16
CA PRO A 241 10.51 -6.29 18.08
C PRO A 241 11.22 -7.55 18.59
#